data_b2387a0c7fb64fb7a225e4480ab25ad9
#
_entry.id   b2387a0c7fb64fb7a225e4480ab25ad9
#
_cell.length_a   1.000
_cell.length_b   1.000
_cell.length_c   1.000
_cell.angle_alpha   90.00
_cell.angle_beta   90.00
_cell.angle_gamma   90.00
#
_symmetry.space_group_name_H-M   'P 1'
#
loop_
_entity.id
_entity.type
_entity.pdbx_description
1 polymer ?
#
loop_
_entity_poly.entity_id
_entity_poly.type
_entity_poly.pdbx_seq_one_letter_code
_entity_poly.pdbx_strand_id
1 'polypeptide(L)'
;MKLLKKGAEADIYLTSWNGKEAILKIREKKDYLNPVLDRRIREQRTIRESGIISNVKSFGICTPLVYFVDTKKCEMYMQYIEGNLVRDLVNPRVIKTCEEIGRIVGTLHKNGVMHGDLTTSNFIVMKDKVFVIDFGLAQKT
;
A
#
# COMPACT_ATOMS: atom_id res chain seq x y z
N MET A 1 -9.34 -17.62 1.66
CA MET A 1 -9.13 -16.17 1.73
C MET A 1 -9.36 -15.70 3.15
N LYS A 2 -8.40 -14.99 3.73
CA LYS A 2 -8.44 -14.60 5.14
C LYS A 2 -8.40 -13.09 5.26
N LEU A 3 -9.36 -12.50 6.00
CA LEU A 3 -9.35 -11.06 6.28
C LEU A 3 -8.22 -10.73 7.24
N LEU A 4 -7.30 -9.86 6.84
CA LEU A 4 -6.20 -9.38 7.67
C LEU A 4 -6.49 -8.06 8.35
N LYS A 5 -7.21 -7.16 7.66
CA LYS A 5 -7.50 -5.83 8.18
C LYS A 5 -8.76 -5.30 7.51
N LYS A 6 -9.67 -4.78 8.32
CA LYS A 6 -10.84 -4.05 7.83
C LYS A 6 -10.58 -2.56 8.02
N GLY A 7 -10.36 -1.85 6.93
CA GLY A 7 -10.04 -0.43 6.96
C GLY A 7 -11.23 0.45 6.62
N ALA A 8 -11.09 1.74 6.87
CA ALA A 8 -12.13 2.72 6.53
C ALA A 8 -12.26 2.86 5.02
N GLU A 9 -11.19 2.70 4.28
CA GLU A 9 -11.15 2.90 2.84
C GLU A 9 -11.11 1.60 2.05
N ALA A 10 -10.41 0.60 2.57
CA ALA A 10 -10.24 -0.69 1.90
C ALA A 10 -10.07 -1.82 2.91
N ASP A 11 -10.47 -2.99 2.52
CA ASP A 11 -10.26 -4.21 3.29
C ASP A 11 -9.09 -5.00 2.68
N ILE A 12 -8.28 -5.59 3.54
CA ILE A 12 -7.07 -6.32 3.15
C ILE A 12 -7.25 -7.80 3.47
N TYR A 13 -7.08 -8.64 2.47
CA TYR A 13 -7.19 -10.09 2.59
C TYR A 13 -5.87 -10.77 2.22
N LEU A 14 -5.58 -11.86 2.91
CA LEU A 14 -4.54 -12.80 2.48
C LEU A 14 -5.19 -13.83 1.57
N THR A 15 -4.64 -14.01 0.39
CA THR A 15 -5.17 -14.92 -0.62
C THR A 15 -4.02 -15.57 -1.38
N SER A 16 -4.29 -16.19 -2.51
CA SER A 16 -3.25 -16.71 -3.38
C SER A 16 -3.44 -16.17 -4.80
N TRP A 17 -2.33 -16.00 -5.49
CA TRP A 17 -2.28 -15.58 -6.88
C TRP A 17 -1.25 -16.45 -7.60
N ASN A 18 -1.72 -17.26 -8.56
CA ASN A 18 -0.85 -18.19 -9.31
C ASN A 18 0.02 -19.07 -8.39
N GLY A 19 -0.58 -19.60 -7.31
CA GLY A 19 0.10 -20.50 -6.39
C GLY A 19 0.98 -19.83 -5.35
N LYS A 20 1.05 -18.50 -5.32
CA LYS A 20 1.81 -17.74 -4.32
C LYS A 20 0.87 -17.02 -3.37
N GLU A 21 1.31 -16.83 -2.14
CA GLU A 21 0.59 -15.97 -1.22
C GLU A 21 0.55 -14.55 -1.76
N ALA A 22 -0.61 -13.93 -1.66
CA ALA A 22 -0.84 -12.60 -2.17
C ALA A 22 -1.77 -11.80 -1.26
N ILE A 23 -1.71 -10.49 -1.39
CA ILE A 23 -2.64 -9.59 -0.73
C ILE A 23 -3.70 -9.17 -1.74
N LEU A 24 -4.96 -9.24 -1.33
CA LEU A 24 -6.08 -8.68 -2.09
C LEU A 24 -6.60 -7.48 -1.33
N LYS A 25 -6.52 -6.32 -1.96
CA LYS A 25 -7.05 -5.08 -1.41
C LYS A 25 -8.33 -4.73 -2.15
N ILE A 26 -9.43 -4.61 -1.41
CA ILE A 26 -10.75 -4.33 -1.98
C ILE A 26 -11.28 -3.04 -1.38
N ARG A 27 -11.68 -2.10 -2.24
CA ARG A 27 -12.43 -0.91 -1.81
C ARG A 27 -13.90 -1.22 -1.87
N GLU A 28 -14.49 -1.42 -0.68
CA GLU A 28 -15.88 -1.80 -0.54
C GLU A 28 -16.83 -0.63 -0.78
N LYS A 29 -18.02 -0.95 -1.25
CA LYS A 29 -19.10 0.00 -1.45
C LYS A 29 -19.48 0.70 -0.15
N LYS A 30 -19.74 2.01 -0.24
CA LYS A 30 -20.19 2.83 0.89
C LYS A 30 -21.69 3.13 0.74
N ASP A 31 -22.49 2.60 1.65
CA ASP A 31 -23.95 2.72 1.57
C ASP A 31 -24.46 4.15 1.80
N TYR A 32 -23.68 4.99 2.48
CA TYR A 32 -24.07 6.36 2.78
C TYR A 32 -23.80 7.34 1.64
N LEU A 33 -23.14 6.89 0.57
CA LEU A 33 -22.83 7.73 -0.59
C LEU A 33 -23.80 7.40 -1.74
N ASN A 34 -23.99 8.38 -2.64
CA ASN A 34 -24.67 8.11 -3.90
C ASN A 34 -23.95 6.99 -4.65
N PRO A 35 -24.66 5.93 -5.10
CA PRO A 35 -24.00 4.77 -5.72
C PRO A 35 -23.10 5.11 -6.91
N VAL A 36 -23.51 6.05 -7.75
CA VAL A 36 -22.70 6.48 -8.91
C VAL A 36 -21.44 7.18 -8.48
N LEU A 37 -21.56 8.10 -7.50
CA LEU A 37 -20.41 8.83 -6.97
C LEU A 37 -19.46 7.90 -6.24
N ASP A 38 -19.99 6.99 -5.40
CA ASP A 38 -19.18 6.02 -4.67
C ASP A 38 -18.34 5.17 -5.62
N ARG A 39 -18.95 4.65 -6.67
CA ARG A 39 -18.28 3.81 -7.66
C ARG A 39 -17.16 4.58 -8.36
N ARG A 40 -17.42 5.83 -8.76
CA ARG A 40 -16.44 6.67 -9.42
C ARG A 40 -15.23 6.93 -8.53
N ILE A 41 -15.47 7.26 -7.26
CA ILE A 41 -14.40 7.52 -6.30
C ILE A 41 -13.55 6.26 -6.09
N ARG A 42 -14.19 5.11 -5.89
CA ARG A 42 -13.46 3.85 -5.67
C ARG A 42 -12.62 3.45 -6.88
N GLU A 43 -13.17 3.57 -8.08
CA GLU A 43 -12.44 3.28 -9.31
C GLU A 43 -11.25 4.22 -9.48
N GLN A 44 -11.45 5.52 -9.29
CA GLN A 44 -10.37 6.51 -9.42
C GLN A 44 -9.26 6.28 -8.41
N ARG A 45 -9.60 5.95 -7.17
CA ARG A 45 -8.60 5.70 -6.13
C ARG A 45 -7.82 4.42 -6.40
N THR A 46 -8.48 3.39 -6.92
CA THR A 46 -7.81 2.15 -7.30
C THR A 46 -6.80 2.38 -8.43
N ILE A 47 -7.20 3.11 -9.46
CA ILE A 47 -6.32 3.46 -10.58
C ILE A 47 -5.16 4.31 -10.08
N ARG A 48 -5.42 5.31 -9.25
CA ARG A 48 -4.39 6.21 -8.73
C ARG A 48 -3.36 5.45 -7.91
N GLU A 49 -3.80 4.61 -7.00
CA GLU A 49 -2.88 3.85 -6.15
C GLU A 49 -1.97 2.95 -6.96
N SER A 50 -2.51 2.20 -7.91
CA SER A 50 -1.70 1.32 -8.75
C SER A 50 -0.69 2.08 -9.59
N GLY A 51 -1.09 3.24 -10.12
CA GLY A 51 -0.20 4.10 -10.89
C GLY A 51 0.92 4.69 -10.06
N ILE A 52 0.63 5.11 -8.83
CA ILE A 52 1.64 5.65 -7.91
C ILE A 52 2.63 4.56 -7.50
N ILE A 53 2.16 3.35 -7.20
CA ILE A 53 3.05 2.23 -6.86
C ILE A 53 4.02 1.96 -8.00
N SER A 54 3.53 1.90 -9.22
CA SER A 54 4.36 1.70 -10.41
C SER A 54 5.41 2.80 -10.55
N ASN A 55 5.00 4.05 -10.37
CA ASN A 55 5.89 5.21 -10.47
C ASN A 55 6.96 5.19 -9.37
N VAL A 56 6.56 4.90 -8.15
CA VAL A 56 7.45 4.88 -6.97
C VAL A 56 8.55 3.83 -7.12
N LYS A 57 8.27 2.70 -7.73
CA LYS A 57 9.28 1.68 -7.99
C LYS A 57 10.44 2.21 -8.84
N SER A 58 10.15 3.13 -9.76
CA SER A 58 11.18 3.72 -10.62
C SER A 58 12.17 4.60 -9.85
N PHE A 59 11.82 5.01 -8.61
CA PHE A 59 12.71 5.78 -7.74
C PHE A 59 13.63 4.91 -6.88
N GLY A 60 13.54 3.59 -7.02
CA GLY A 60 14.31 2.66 -6.20
C GLY A 60 13.71 2.37 -4.84
N ILE A 61 12.46 2.74 -4.60
CA ILE A 61 11.77 2.47 -3.35
C ILE A 61 11.14 1.08 -3.40
N CYS A 62 11.29 0.30 -2.33
CA CYS A 62 10.71 -1.03 -2.22
C CYS A 62 9.22 -0.93 -1.92
N THR A 63 8.41 -1.48 -2.78
CA THR A 63 6.96 -1.61 -2.60
C THR A 63 6.53 -3.00 -3.09
N PRO A 64 5.37 -3.52 -2.65
CA PRO A 64 4.89 -4.78 -3.18
C PRO A 64 4.67 -4.70 -4.69
N LEU A 65 4.95 -5.81 -5.37
CA LEU A 65 4.58 -5.95 -6.78
C LEU A 65 3.06 -5.99 -6.91
N VAL A 66 2.52 -5.30 -7.89
CA VAL A 66 1.09 -5.37 -8.20
C VAL A 66 0.92 -6.42 -9.30
N TYR A 67 0.18 -7.49 -8.98
CA TYR A 67 -0.04 -8.59 -9.91
C TYR A 67 -1.19 -8.33 -10.86
N PHE A 68 -2.26 -7.73 -10.36
CA PHE A 68 -3.46 -7.51 -11.15
C PHE A 68 -4.32 -6.43 -10.52
N VAL A 69 -4.93 -5.59 -11.35
CA VAL A 69 -5.86 -4.55 -10.91
C VAL A 69 -7.16 -4.72 -11.68
N ASP A 70 -8.26 -4.88 -10.93
CA ASP A 70 -9.61 -4.87 -11.50
C ASP A 70 -10.27 -3.56 -11.12
N THR A 71 -10.27 -2.60 -12.03
CA THR A 71 -10.78 -1.27 -11.74
C THR A 71 -12.29 -1.25 -11.52
N LYS A 72 -13.02 -2.13 -12.16
CA LYS A 72 -14.48 -2.19 -12.02
C LYS A 72 -14.92 -2.78 -10.68
N LYS A 73 -14.19 -3.79 -10.22
CA LYS A 73 -14.43 -4.38 -8.90
C LYS A 73 -13.69 -3.64 -7.78
N CYS A 74 -12.86 -2.67 -8.13
CA CYS A 74 -12.03 -1.92 -7.19
C CYS A 74 -11.15 -2.84 -6.34
N GLU A 75 -10.55 -3.84 -6.99
CA GLU A 75 -9.70 -4.85 -6.38
C GLU A 75 -8.29 -4.74 -6.92
N MET A 76 -7.31 -5.02 -6.05
CA MET A 76 -5.91 -5.04 -6.43
C MET A 76 -5.23 -6.23 -5.76
N TYR A 77 -4.64 -7.11 -6.57
CA TYR A 77 -3.83 -8.23 -6.09
C TYR A 77 -2.38 -7.81 -6.10
N MET A 78 -1.70 -8.02 -4.98
CA MET A 78 -0.31 -7.61 -4.86
C MET A 78 0.50 -8.61 -4.06
N GLN A 79 1.81 -8.46 -4.14
CA GLN A 79 2.76 -9.30 -3.44
C GLN A 79 2.52 -9.24 -1.92
N TYR A 80 2.54 -10.41 -1.28
CA TYR A 80 2.57 -10.50 0.17
C TYR A 80 4.01 -10.31 0.65
N ILE A 81 4.23 -9.31 1.49
CA ILE A 81 5.55 -9.05 2.09
C ILE A 81 5.58 -9.72 3.45
N GLU A 82 6.33 -10.80 3.56
CA GLU A 82 6.49 -11.54 4.80
C GLU A 82 7.62 -10.91 5.62
N GLY A 83 7.26 -10.07 6.57
CA GLY A 83 8.20 -9.35 7.41
C GLY A 83 7.53 -8.80 8.64
N ASN A 84 8.18 -7.84 9.29
CA ASN A 84 7.68 -7.23 10.51
C ASN A 84 7.25 -5.79 10.27
N LEU A 85 6.06 -5.42 10.74
CA LEU A 85 5.65 -4.02 10.73
C LEU A 85 6.63 -3.19 11.57
N VAL A 86 6.96 -2.00 11.09
CA VAL A 86 7.87 -1.11 11.81
C VAL A 86 7.35 -0.77 13.18
N ARG A 87 6.02 -0.61 13.34
CA ARG A 87 5.40 -0.34 14.64
C ARG A 87 5.70 -1.41 15.69
N ASP A 88 6.01 -2.65 15.26
CA ASP A 88 6.25 -3.79 16.14
C ASP A 88 7.73 -4.04 16.40
N LEU A 89 8.62 -3.23 15.84
CA LEU A 89 10.07 -3.37 16.04
C LEU A 89 10.48 -2.86 17.41
N VAL A 90 11.51 -3.51 17.99
CA VAL A 90 12.11 -3.10 19.23
C VAL A 90 13.55 -2.64 19.00
N ASN A 91 14.07 -1.77 19.91
CA ASN A 91 15.45 -1.29 19.86
C ASN A 91 16.43 -2.47 19.80
N PRO A 92 17.59 -2.36 19.10
CA PRO A 92 18.12 -1.16 18.41
C PRO A 92 17.67 -1.01 16.95
N ARG A 93 16.87 -1.93 16.43
CA ARG A 93 16.49 -1.95 14.99
C ARG A 93 15.67 -0.71 14.59
N VAL A 94 14.94 -0.12 15.54
CA VAL A 94 14.05 1.00 15.27
C VAL A 94 14.79 2.22 14.72
N ILE A 95 15.93 2.58 15.31
CA ILE A 95 16.67 3.78 14.93
C ILE A 95 17.13 3.69 13.47
N LYS A 96 17.77 2.58 13.10
CA LYS A 96 18.28 2.37 11.75
C LYS A 96 17.12 2.34 10.74
N THR A 97 16.02 1.73 11.12
CA THR A 97 14.81 1.67 10.28
C THR A 97 14.21 3.06 10.09
N CYS A 98 14.17 3.88 11.13
CA CYS A 98 13.66 5.25 11.01
C CYS A 98 14.53 6.12 10.10
N GLU A 99 15.83 5.92 10.10
CA GLU A 99 16.73 6.60 9.16
C GLU A 99 16.40 6.21 7.71
N GLU A 100 16.15 4.93 7.47
CA GLU A 100 15.77 4.44 6.17
C GLU A 100 14.43 5.00 5.72
N ILE A 101 13.45 5.05 6.63
CA ILE A 101 12.14 5.66 6.34
C ILE A 101 12.30 7.13 5.97
N GLY A 102 13.14 7.87 6.69
CA GLY A 102 13.42 9.27 6.38
C GLY A 102 13.97 9.45 4.97
N ARG A 103 14.86 8.55 4.55
CA ARG A 103 15.41 8.57 3.20
C ARG A 103 14.34 8.26 2.15
N ILE A 104 13.49 7.29 2.43
CA ILE A 104 12.36 6.95 1.55
C ILE A 104 11.42 8.14 1.38
N VAL A 105 11.02 8.77 2.48
CA VAL A 105 10.14 9.94 2.46
C VAL A 105 10.76 11.09 1.68
N GLY A 106 12.05 11.35 1.90
CA GLY A 106 12.78 12.37 1.15
C GLY A 106 12.80 12.08 -0.34
N THR A 107 12.99 10.83 -0.72
CA THR A 107 12.98 10.40 -2.13
C THR A 107 11.60 10.59 -2.74
N LEU A 108 10.54 10.24 -2.02
CA LEU A 108 9.16 10.47 -2.49
C LEU A 108 8.91 11.95 -2.75
N HIS A 109 9.23 12.81 -1.78
CA HIS A 109 9.00 14.24 -1.90
C HIS A 109 9.82 14.87 -3.03
N LYS A 110 11.06 14.43 -3.18
CA LYS A 110 11.92 14.89 -4.28
C LYS A 110 11.31 14.59 -5.65
N ASN A 111 10.57 13.50 -5.75
CA ASN A 111 9.93 13.08 -6.99
C ASN A 111 8.44 13.46 -7.07
N GLY A 112 7.99 14.36 -6.21
CA GLY A 112 6.65 14.91 -6.27
C GLY A 112 5.55 14.00 -5.77
N VAL A 113 5.86 13.04 -4.90
CA VAL A 113 4.87 12.14 -4.32
C VAL A 113 4.72 12.43 -2.83
N MET A 114 3.50 12.70 -2.40
CA MET A 114 3.14 12.83 -0.99
C MET A 114 2.39 11.57 -0.58
N HIS A 115 2.89 10.87 0.43
CA HIS A 115 2.29 9.60 0.87
C HIS A 115 0.90 9.78 1.48
N GLY A 116 0.74 10.77 2.32
CA GLY A 116 -0.57 11.11 2.92
C GLY A 116 -0.93 10.33 4.18
N ASP A 117 -0.18 9.30 4.53
CA ASP A 117 -0.46 8.48 5.73
C ASP A 117 0.82 7.83 6.25
N LEU A 118 1.79 8.64 6.63
CA LEU A 118 3.12 8.19 7.07
C LEU A 118 3.06 7.71 8.52
N THR A 119 2.60 6.49 8.70
CA THR A 119 2.59 5.82 10.00
C THR A 119 3.47 4.58 9.97
N THR A 120 3.93 4.14 11.14
CA THR A 120 4.75 2.93 11.27
C THR A 120 3.99 1.65 10.89
N SER A 121 2.66 1.74 10.73
CA SER A 121 1.84 0.63 10.26
C SER A 121 1.91 0.42 8.74
N ASN A 122 2.45 1.40 7.99
CA ASN A 122 2.52 1.34 6.53
C ASN A 122 3.92 1.00 6.01
N PHE A 123 4.79 0.50 6.90
CA PHE A 123 6.13 0.06 6.55
C PHE A 123 6.37 -1.34 7.10
N ILE A 124 6.97 -2.21 6.27
CA ILE A 124 7.37 -3.56 6.67
C ILE A 124 8.87 -3.71 6.43
N VAL A 125 9.57 -4.29 7.40
CA VAL A 125 10.98 -4.68 7.24
C VAL A 125 11.04 -6.15 6.88
N MET A 126 11.67 -6.45 5.76
CA MET A 126 11.93 -7.81 5.29
C MET A 126 13.37 -7.89 4.79
N LYS A 127 14.18 -8.78 5.39
CA LYS A 127 15.58 -9.00 4.97
C LYS A 127 16.37 -7.68 4.84
N ASP A 128 16.36 -6.85 5.86
CA ASP A 128 17.04 -5.56 5.93
C ASP A 128 16.55 -4.51 4.93
N LYS A 129 15.44 -4.77 4.25
CA LYS A 129 14.80 -3.81 3.35
C LYS A 129 13.51 -3.30 3.97
N VAL A 130 13.25 -2.01 3.79
CA VAL A 130 12.01 -1.37 4.24
C VAL A 130 11.08 -1.22 3.04
N PHE A 131 9.89 -1.81 3.15
CA PHE A 131 8.84 -1.73 2.13
C PHE A 131 7.76 -0.78 2.58
N VAL A 132 7.33 0.09 1.67
CA VAL A 132 6.12 0.90 1.85
C VAL A 132 4.94 0.09 1.30
N ILE A 133 3.94 -0.17 2.12
CA ILE A 133 2.89 -1.14 1.78
C ILE A 133 1.53 -0.52 1.44
N ASP A 134 1.34 0.78 1.67
CA ASP A 134 0.03 1.40 1.42
C ASP A 134 0.21 2.79 0.83
N PHE A 135 -0.32 3.00 -0.37
CA PHE A 135 -0.33 4.29 -1.06
C PHE A 135 -1.75 4.79 -1.31
N GLY A 136 -2.72 4.29 -0.53
CA GLY A 136 -4.14 4.61 -0.74
C GLY A 136 -4.48 6.09 -0.64
N LEU A 137 -3.72 6.86 0.16
CA LEU A 137 -3.90 8.30 0.32
C LEU A 137 -2.82 9.11 -0.39
N ALA A 138 -1.96 8.47 -1.16
CA ALA A 138 -0.85 9.15 -1.82
C ALA A 138 -1.33 10.00 -2.98
N GLN A 139 -0.63 11.11 -3.21
CA GLN A 139 -0.91 12.04 -4.28
C GLN A 139 0.38 12.48 -4.96
N LYS A 140 0.29 12.69 -6.26
CA LYS A 140 1.39 13.23 -7.05
C LYS A 140 1.20 14.74 -7.20
N THR A 141 2.23 15.50 -6.89
CA THR A 141 2.21 16.96 -7.03
C THR A 141 2.88 17.44 -8.31
#